data_35a5c1552cb65d2837bdcb0c238faf1e
#
_entry.id   35a5c1552cb65d2837bdcb0c238faf1e
#
_cell.length_a   1.000
_cell.length_b   1.000
_cell.length_c   1.000
_cell.angle_alpha   90.00
_cell.angle_beta   90.00
_cell.angle_gamma   90.00
#
_symmetry.space_group_name_H-M   'P 1'
#
loop_
_entity.id
_entity.type
_entity.pdbx_description
1 polymer ?
#
loop_
_entity_poly.entity_id
_entity_poly.type
_entity_poly.pdbx_seq_one_letter_code
_entity_poly.pdbx_strand_id
1 'polypeptide(L)'
;SLTPQDLCELAAKGSGTSISSMCTVFAESEVISLIGRGESRENIAFAVIDSIVQKVVSQAARLTNGQEECICLTGGLCDYSYLKKLLGESLKTDVLTDTDGRYAGAIGAAIAAITI
;
A
#
# COMPACT_ATOMS: atom_id res chain seq x y z
N SER A 1 -4.26 -7.09 -18.99
CA SER A 1 -4.08 -7.12 -17.54
C SER A 1 -3.46 -5.81 -17.08
N LEU A 2 -3.83 -5.34 -15.87
CA LEU A 2 -3.26 -4.14 -15.29
C LEU A 2 -1.96 -4.51 -14.55
N THR A 3 -0.93 -3.69 -14.73
CA THR A 3 0.24 -3.74 -13.87
C THR A 3 -0.05 -3.04 -12.53
N PRO A 4 0.74 -3.26 -11.47
CA PRO A 4 0.60 -2.48 -10.23
C PRO A 4 0.73 -0.97 -10.43
N GLN A 5 1.57 -0.53 -11.37
CA GLN A 5 1.71 0.87 -11.74
C GLN A 5 0.42 1.42 -12.36
N ASP A 6 -0.17 0.69 -13.33
CA ASP A 6 -1.44 1.07 -13.95
C ASP A 6 -2.57 1.18 -12.90
N LEU A 7 -2.56 0.27 -11.92
CA LEU A 7 -3.54 0.28 -10.83
C LEU A 7 -3.39 1.54 -9.97
N CYS A 8 -2.18 1.94 -9.63
CA CYS A 8 -1.90 3.17 -8.89
C CYS A 8 -2.33 4.43 -9.68
N GLU A 9 -2.09 4.45 -10.99
CA GLU A 9 -2.49 5.57 -11.86
C GLU A 9 -4.02 5.70 -11.98
N LEU A 10 -4.74 4.57 -12.05
CA LEU A 10 -6.19 4.56 -12.00
C LEU A 10 -6.71 5.02 -10.63
N ALA A 11 -6.15 4.49 -9.56
CA ALA A 11 -6.54 4.82 -8.18
C ALA A 11 -6.40 6.31 -7.88
N ALA A 12 -5.37 6.96 -8.43
CA ALA A 12 -5.16 8.39 -8.28
C ALA A 12 -6.28 9.27 -8.87
N LYS A 13 -7.10 8.69 -9.76
CA LYS A 13 -8.24 9.35 -10.40
C LYS A 13 -9.58 8.96 -9.77
N GLY A 14 -9.59 7.98 -8.87
CA GLY A 14 -10.78 7.47 -8.20
C GLY A 14 -10.99 8.05 -6.81
N SER A 15 -12.17 7.83 -6.26
CA SER A 15 -12.53 8.24 -4.91
C SER A 15 -13.82 7.56 -4.42
N GLY A 16 -14.13 7.71 -3.14
CA GLY A 16 -15.45 7.51 -2.56
C GLY A 16 -15.94 6.07 -2.44
N THR A 17 -15.22 5.10 -2.99
CA THR A 17 -15.56 3.67 -2.88
C THR A 17 -14.62 3.00 -1.89
N SER A 18 -15.12 2.04 -1.12
CA SER A 18 -14.32 1.32 -0.13
C SER A 18 -14.49 -0.19 -0.26
N ILE A 19 -13.47 -0.92 0.16
CA ILE A 19 -13.48 -2.37 0.35
C ILE A 19 -13.26 -2.62 1.83
N SER A 20 -14.24 -3.29 2.45
CA SER A 20 -14.25 -3.53 3.90
C SER A 20 -13.48 -4.77 4.32
N SER A 21 -13.29 -5.71 3.42
CA SER A 21 -12.70 -7.01 3.72
C SER A 21 -11.19 -6.91 3.99
N MET A 22 -10.78 -7.40 5.14
CA MET A 22 -9.36 -7.51 5.51
C MET A 22 -8.68 -8.71 4.83
N CYS A 23 -9.42 -9.71 4.41
CA CYS A 23 -8.91 -10.89 3.72
C CYS A 23 -8.98 -10.72 2.20
N THR A 24 -7.90 -11.01 1.50
CA THR A 24 -7.80 -10.86 0.04
C THR A 24 -8.88 -11.65 -0.71
N VAL A 25 -9.25 -12.83 -0.24
CA VAL A 25 -10.30 -13.67 -0.87
C VAL A 25 -11.66 -12.98 -0.83
N PHE A 26 -12.03 -12.37 0.31
CA PHE A 26 -13.29 -11.63 0.42
C PHE A 26 -13.22 -10.29 -0.31
N ALA A 27 -12.07 -9.64 -0.35
CA ALA A 27 -11.87 -8.43 -1.14
C ALA A 27 -12.12 -8.66 -2.64
N GLU A 28 -11.73 -9.81 -3.18
CA GLU A 28 -12.04 -10.19 -4.57
C GLU A 28 -13.55 -10.24 -4.80
N SER A 29 -14.31 -10.83 -3.88
CA SER A 29 -15.78 -10.87 -3.98
C SER A 29 -16.40 -9.47 -3.93
N GLU A 30 -15.87 -8.57 -3.11
CA GLU A 30 -16.32 -7.16 -3.09
C GLU A 30 -16.02 -6.44 -4.40
N VAL A 31 -14.84 -6.66 -4.99
CA VAL A 31 -14.49 -6.10 -6.31
C VAL A 31 -15.46 -6.59 -7.38
N ILE A 32 -15.77 -7.88 -7.41
CA ILE A 32 -16.75 -8.45 -8.36
C ILE A 32 -18.12 -7.80 -8.16
N SER A 33 -18.55 -7.61 -6.92
CA SER A 33 -19.81 -6.92 -6.60
C SER A 33 -19.83 -5.47 -7.08
N LEU A 34 -18.73 -4.73 -6.91
CA LEU A 34 -18.60 -3.35 -7.38
C LEU A 34 -18.68 -3.27 -8.90
N ILE A 35 -18.03 -4.19 -9.61
CA ILE A 35 -18.13 -4.31 -11.06
C ILE A 35 -19.58 -4.57 -11.48
N GLY A 36 -20.26 -5.48 -10.81
CA GLY A 36 -21.66 -5.82 -11.08
C GLY A 36 -22.64 -4.66 -10.84
N ARG A 37 -22.28 -3.70 -9.99
CA ARG A 37 -23.05 -2.47 -9.72
C ARG A 37 -22.73 -1.35 -10.71
N GLY A 38 -21.78 -1.56 -11.62
CA GLY A 38 -21.36 -0.55 -12.60
C GLY A 38 -20.42 0.53 -12.02
N GLU A 39 -19.72 0.22 -10.92
CA GLU A 39 -18.74 1.14 -10.35
C GLU A 39 -17.60 1.38 -11.34
N SER A 40 -17.06 2.61 -11.36
CA SER A 40 -15.98 2.96 -12.28
C SER A 40 -14.68 2.22 -11.94
N ARG A 41 -13.87 1.98 -12.96
CA ARG A 41 -12.56 1.32 -12.80
C ARG A 41 -11.64 2.10 -11.88
N GLU A 42 -11.69 3.42 -11.95
CA GLU A 42 -10.92 4.35 -11.15
C GLU A 42 -11.30 4.24 -9.68
N ASN A 43 -12.59 4.22 -9.38
CA ASN A 43 -13.09 4.08 -8.01
C ASN A 43 -12.79 2.70 -7.42
N ILE A 44 -12.90 1.63 -8.22
CA ILE A 44 -12.52 0.28 -7.79
C ILE A 44 -11.01 0.21 -7.51
N ALA A 45 -10.18 0.78 -8.39
CA ALA A 45 -8.74 0.84 -8.19
C ALA A 45 -8.38 1.62 -6.92
N PHE A 46 -9.03 2.76 -6.69
CA PHE A 46 -8.89 3.53 -5.46
C PHE A 46 -9.23 2.69 -4.23
N ALA A 47 -10.36 2.00 -4.23
CA ALA A 47 -10.81 1.17 -3.11
C ALA A 47 -9.81 0.03 -2.80
N VAL A 48 -9.23 -0.59 -3.83
CA VAL A 48 -8.21 -1.64 -3.68
C VAL A 48 -6.95 -1.07 -3.02
N ILE A 49 -6.41 0.02 -3.54
CA ILE A 49 -5.19 0.64 -2.99
C ILE A 49 -5.43 1.15 -1.58
N ASP A 50 -6.56 1.83 -1.34
CA ASP A 50 -6.92 2.32 -0.01
C ASP A 50 -7.03 1.17 1.00
N SER A 51 -7.61 0.03 0.63
CA SER A 51 -7.69 -1.14 1.52
C SER A 51 -6.31 -1.67 1.93
N ILE A 52 -5.32 -1.60 1.04
CA ILE A 52 -3.93 -1.98 1.35
C ILE A 52 -3.33 -0.96 2.33
N VAL A 53 -3.50 0.32 2.05
CA VAL A 53 -3.00 1.41 2.92
C VAL A 53 -3.59 1.27 4.33
N GLN A 54 -4.91 1.08 4.45
CA GLN A 54 -5.57 0.94 5.75
C GLN A 54 -5.07 -0.28 6.54
N LYS A 55 -4.76 -1.38 5.88
CA LYS A 55 -4.13 -2.54 6.54
C LYS A 55 -2.76 -2.20 7.11
N VAL A 56 -1.92 -1.54 6.33
CA VAL A 56 -0.59 -1.12 6.78
C VAL A 56 -0.70 -0.13 7.94
N VAL A 57 -1.57 0.87 7.82
CA VAL A 57 -1.82 1.87 8.87
C VAL A 57 -2.28 1.21 10.17
N SER A 58 -3.22 0.28 10.10
CA SER A 58 -3.73 -0.41 11.29
C SER A 58 -2.68 -1.28 11.97
N GLN A 59 -1.76 -1.85 11.22
CA GLN A 59 -0.64 -2.61 11.75
C GLN A 59 0.43 -1.68 12.34
N ALA A 60 0.78 -0.62 11.63
CA ALA A 60 1.74 0.38 12.09
C ALA A 60 1.28 1.04 13.41
N ALA A 61 0.00 1.36 13.53
CA ALA A 61 -0.57 1.96 14.74
C ALA A 61 -0.37 1.11 16.02
N ARG A 62 -0.08 -0.17 15.90
CA ARG A 62 0.24 -1.05 17.04
C ARG A 62 1.70 -0.96 17.47
N LEU A 63 2.56 -0.47 16.58
CA LEU A 63 4.00 -0.41 16.77
C LEU A 63 4.49 1.02 17.00
N THR A 64 3.71 1.99 16.59
CA THR A 64 4.03 3.41 16.69
C THR A 64 3.19 4.06 17.79
N ASN A 65 3.73 5.07 18.44
CA ASN A 65 3.01 5.90 19.41
C ASN A 65 2.63 7.27 18.83
N GLY A 66 2.77 7.43 17.51
CA GLY A 66 2.41 8.66 16.79
C GLY A 66 3.40 9.82 16.95
N GLN A 67 4.60 9.53 17.43
CA GLN A 67 5.66 10.51 17.65
C GLN A 67 6.86 10.32 16.71
N GLU A 68 6.73 9.43 15.74
CA GLU A 68 7.79 9.16 14.77
C GLU A 68 7.97 10.34 13.83
N GLU A 69 9.20 10.80 13.66
CA GLU A 69 9.53 11.90 12.75
C GLU A 69 9.48 11.45 11.29
N CYS A 70 9.80 10.19 11.02
CA CYS A 70 9.71 9.60 9.68
C CYS A 70 9.54 8.07 9.75
N ILE A 71 9.04 7.51 8.66
CA ILE A 71 8.91 6.07 8.46
C ILE A 71 9.62 5.71 7.15
N CYS A 72 10.38 4.62 7.15
CA CYS A 72 11.01 4.10 5.95
C CYS A 72 10.15 2.98 5.34
N LEU A 73 9.76 3.15 4.09
CA LEU A 73 9.04 2.13 3.32
C LEU A 73 10.02 1.32 2.48
N THR A 74 10.01 0.00 2.70
CA THR A 74 10.86 -0.96 1.97
C THR A 74 10.02 -2.07 1.36
N GLY A 75 10.65 -2.89 0.53
CA GLY A 75 9.97 -3.98 -0.18
C GLY A 75 9.45 -3.57 -1.54
N GLY A 76 8.81 -4.51 -2.25
CA GLY A 76 8.42 -4.32 -3.65
C GLY A 76 7.43 -3.18 -3.91
N LEU A 77 6.73 -2.70 -2.90
CA LEU A 77 5.77 -1.59 -3.04
C LEU A 77 6.38 -0.20 -2.81
N CYS A 78 7.66 -0.11 -2.39
CA CYS A 78 8.30 1.17 -2.12
C CYS A 78 8.53 2.03 -3.39
N ASP A 79 8.50 1.42 -4.57
CA ASP A 79 8.68 2.10 -5.85
C ASP A 79 7.43 2.87 -6.33
N TYR A 80 6.27 2.63 -5.70
CA TYR A 80 5.01 3.27 -6.11
C TYR A 80 4.77 4.56 -5.33
N SER A 81 5.03 5.70 -5.98
CA SER A 81 4.92 7.03 -5.37
C SER A 81 3.53 7.35 -4.85
N TYR A 82 2.48 6.87 -5.51
CA TYR A 82 1.10 7.05 -5.06
C TYR A 82 0.84 6.34 -3.73
N LEU A 83 1.30 5.10 -3.59
CA LEU A 83 1.17 4.35 -2.33
C LEU A 83 1.95 5.02 -1.19
N LYS A 84 3.18 5.46 -1.47
CA LYS A 84 3.99 6.24 -0.53
C LYS A 84 3.27 7.49 -0.05
N LYS A 85 2.67 8.25 -0.98
CA LYS A 85 1.89 9.45 -0.67
C LYS A 85 0.72 9.15 0.26
N LEU A 86 -0.11 8.15 -0.08
CA LEU A 86 -1.27 7.78 0.73
C LEU A 86 -0.86 7.30 2.14
N LEU A 87 0.22 6.55 2.26
CA LEU A 87 0.75 6.13 3.56
C LEU A 87 1.17 7.32 4.41
N GLY A 88 1.90 8.28 3.82
CA GLY A 88 2.31 9.49 4.52
C GLY A 88 1.13 10.33 4.99
N GLU A 89 0.12 10.51 4.15
CA GLU A 89 -1.11 11.23 4.50
C GLU A 89 -1.87 10.52 5.63
N SER A 90 -2.00 9.19 5.57
CA SER A 90 -2.74 8.41 6.56
C SER A 90 -2.01 8.30 7.90
N LEU A 91 -0.68 8.19 7.88
CA LEU A 91 0.16 8.11 9.08
C LEU A 91 0.53 9.49 9.63
N LYS A 92 0.26 10.56 8.88
CA LYS A 92 0.61 11.95 9.22
C LYS A 92 2.10 12.13 9.52
N THR A 93 2.94 11.45 8.77
CA THR A 93 4.39 11.49 8.90
C THR A 93 5.06 11.34 7.54
N ASP A 94 6.33 11.74 7.46
CA ASP A 94 7.10 11.58 6.25
C ASP A 94 7.43 10.10 6.01
N VAL A 95 7.14 9.63 4.80
CA VAL A 95 7.50 8.29 4.35
C VAL A 95 8.69 8.39 3.39
N LEU A 96 9.80 7.84 3.82
CA LEU A 96 11.04 7.80 3.05
C LEU A 96 11.17 6.47 2.31
N THR A 97 11.80 6.51 1.16
CA THR A 97 12.18 5.33 0.37
C THR A 97 13.61 5.50 -0.12
N ASP A 98 14.24 4.39 -0.43
CA ASP A 98 15.57 4.36 -1.04
C ASP A 98 15.51 3.62 -2.38
N THR A 99 16.44 3.89 -3.27
CA THR A 99 16.54 3.24 -4.59
C THR A 99 16.71 1.72 -4.48
N ASP A 100 17.38 1.25 -3.43
CA ASP A 100 17.58 -0.16 -3.12
C ASP A 100 16.55 -0.70 -2.12
N GLY A 101 15.58 0.11 -1.73
CA GLY A 101 14.58 -0.22 -0.71
C GLY A 101 13.80 -1.49 -1.00
N ARG A 102 13.55 -1.79 -2.28
CA ARG A 102 12.87 -3.04 -2.68
C ARG A 102 13.67 -4.30 -2.33
N TYR A 103 14.99 -4.19 -2.20
CA TYR A 103 15.90 -5.29 -1.87
C TYR A 103 16.37 -5.26 -0.42
N ALA A 104 15.82 -4.40 0.43
CA ALA A 104 16.28 -4.20 1.81
C ALA A 104 16.35 -5.51 2.60
N GLY A 105 15.35 -6.39 2.45
CA GLY A 105 15.36 -7.70 3.10
C GLY A 105 16.50 -8.61 2.62
N ALA A 106 16.76 -8.65 1.31
CA ALA A 106 17.85 -9.44 0.73
C ALA A 106 19.23 -8.89 1.14
N ILE A 107 19.39 -7.58 1.15
CA ILE A 107 20.62 -6.92 1.59
C ILE A 107 20.88 -7.22 3.08
N GLY A 108 19.84 -7.09 3.92
CA GLY A 108 19.95 -7.41 5.34
C GLY A 108 20.32 -8.86 5.59
N ALA A 109 19.72 -9.80 4.86
CA ALA A 109 20.05 -11.23 4.94
C ALA A 109 21.50 -11.51 4.52
N ALA A 110 21.98 -10.85 3.46
CA ALA A 110 23.36 -10.99 3.01
C ALA A 110 24.36 -10.46 4.06
N ILE A 111 24.07 -9.31 4.66
CA ILE A 111 24.89 -8.74 5.74
C ILE A 111 24.91 -9.69 6.95
N ALA A 112 23.76 -10.20 7.36
CA ALA A 112 23.66 -11.15 8.47
C ALA A 112 24.47 -12.43 8.19
N ALA A 113 24.46 -12.93 6.98
CA ALA A 113 25.23 -14.13 6.60
C ALA A 113 26.75 -13.91 6.69
N ILE A 114 27.24 -12.70 6.44
CA ILE A 114 28.67 -12.35 6.55
C ILE A 114 29.09 -12.22 8.01
N THR A 115 28.20 -11.76 8.88
CA THR A 115 28.49 -11.46 10.29
C THR A 115 28.27 -12.65 11.24
N ILE A 116 27.66 -13.72 10.75
CA ILE A 116 27.59 -15.01 11.47
C ILE A 116 28.89 -15.79 11.24
#